data_d11f7d663875c06aeb850b93cbae89ec
#
_entry.id   d11f7d663875c06aeb850b93cbae89ec
#
_cell.length_a   1.000
_cell.length_b   1.000
_cell.length_c   1.000
_cell.angle_alpha   90.00
_cell.angle_beta   90.00
_cell.angle_gamma   90.00
#
_symmetry.space_group_name_H-M   'P 1'
#
loop_
_entity.id
_entity.type
_entity.pdbx_description
1 polymer ?
#
loop_
_entity_poly.entity_id
_entity_poly.type
_entity_poly.pdbx_seq_one_letter_code
_entity_poly.pdbx_strand_id
1 'polypeptide(L)'
;IPGMSEDRSPYTSAEIFSLFAENNMELTDSTMLTPALRFDHHTIVGNNWSPSLNLSQGLGDDFTLKMGIARAYKAPSLYQTNPNYLLYSKGQGCYASSDGVGCYMMGNDDLKAETSINKEIGLEWKRDGWLAGVTWFRNDYRNKIEAGYAPIGQTSTGKVTTDIYQWENVPKAVVEGLEGSLNVPVSDTINWTNNITYMLQSKNKETGDRLSIIPEYTLNSTLSLQVRQDVSLQSTFTWYGKQQPKKYNYKGQPAVGPETKEISPYSIVGLSATWDVTKNVSLTGGVDNLFDKRLWRAGNAQTTGDLAGANYIAGAGAYTYNEPGRTWYMSINTHF
;
A
#
# COMPACT_ATOMS: atom_id res chain seq x y z
N ILE A 1 -9.53 -25.81 -23.46
CA ILE A 1 -8.99 -24.46 -23.32
C ILE A 1 -7.72 -24.41 -24.16
N PRO A 2 -7.53 -23.45 -25.05
CA PRO A 2 -6.34 -23.34 -25.88
C PRO A 2 -5.08 -23.36 -25.01
N GLY A 3 -4.12 -24.26 -25.30
CA GLY A 3 -2.86 -24.37 -24.58
C GLY A 3 -2.88 -25.18 -23.28
N MET A 4 -4.01 -25.75 -22.88
CA MET A 4 -4.09 -26.63 -21.71
C MET A 4 -4.10 -28.08 -22.11
N SER A 5 -3.06 -28.82 -21.71
CA SER A 5 -3.03 -30.26 -21.80
C SER A 5 -3.85 -30.91 -20.70
N GLU A 6 -4.36 -32.13 -20.96
CA GLU A 6 -5.06 -32.93 -19.94
C GLU A 6 -4.09 -33.34 -18.79
N ASP A 7 -2.79 -33.35 -19.06
CA ASP A 7 -1.71 -33.72 -18.11
C ASP A 7 -1.17 -32.53 -17.29
N ARG A 8 -2.01 -31.58 -16.91
CA ARG A 8 -1.58 -30.45 -16.10
C ARG A 8 -1.09 -30.90 -14.72
N SER A 9 0.15 -30.57 -14.38
CA SER A 9 0.61 -30.75 -13.01
C SER A 9 -0.05 -29.72 -12.08
N PRO A 10 -0.67 -30.13 -10.97
CA PRO A 10 -1.15 -29.21 -9.94
C PRO A 10 -0.01 -28.64 -9.09
N TYR A 11 1.21 -29.15 -9.28
CA TYR A 11 2.38 -28.74 -8.50
C TYR A 11 3.29 -27.84 -9.32
N THR A 12 3.70 -26.75 -8.70
CA THR A 12 4.76 -25.88 -9.21
C THR A 12 5.60 -25.40 -8.04
N SER A 13 6.88 -25.20 -8.24
CA SER A 13 7.80 -24.74 -7.22
C SER A 13 8.77 -23.71 -7.79
N ALA A 14 9.25 -22.85 -6.93
CA ALA A 14 10.37 -21.97 -7.22
C ALA A 14 11.29 -21.92 -6.01
N GLU A 15 12.56 -21.75 -6.27
CA GLU A 15 13.59 -21.60 -5.25
C GLU A 15 14.27 -20.25 -5.43
N ILE A 16 14.62 -19.63 -4.31
CA ILE A 16 15.38 -18.38 -4.28
C ILE A 16 16.61 -18.61 -3.40
N PHE A 17 17.77 -18.39 -3.98
CA PHE A 17 19.03 -18.31 -3.26
C PHE A 17 19.48 -16.84 -3.19
N SER A 18 19.83 -16.37 -2.01
CA SER A 18 20.19 -14.96 -1.79
C SER A 18 21.47 -14.81 -0.99
N LEU A 19 22.31 -13.87 -1.39
CA LEU A 19 23.47 -13.40 -0.65
C LEU A 19 23.41 -11.90 -0.53
N PHE A 20 23.80 -11.36 0.61
CA PHE A 20 23.87 -9.90 0.80
C PHE A 20 25.06 -9.52 1.66
N ALA A 21 25.53 -8.30 1.44
CA ALA A 21 26.54 -7.64 2.24
C ALA A 21 26.16 -6.17 2.43
N GLU A 22 26.36 -5.66 3.63
CA GLU A 22 26.15 -4.26 4.00
C GLU A 22 27.30 -3.84 4.91
N ASN A 23 27.73 -2.58 4.79
CA ASN A 23 28.76 -1.99 5.66
C ASN A 23 28.37 -0.57 6.08
N ASN A 24 28.36 -0.32 7.36
CA ASN A 24 28.19 1.03 7.93
C ASN A 24 29.58 1.66 8.08
N MET A 25 29.88 2.63 7.24
CA MET A 25 31.18 3.32 7.19
C MET A 25 31.05 4.70 7.80
N GLU A 26 31.62 4.89 8.97
CA GLU A 26 31.81 6.22 9.55
C GLU A 26 32.97 6.91 8.84
N LEU A 27 32.64 7.79 7.88
CA LEU A 27 33.65 8.55 7.13
C LEU A 27 34.22 9.71 7.95
N THR A 28 33.37 10.31 8.78
CA THR A 28 33.70 11.32 9.79
C THR A 28 32.74 11.16 10.96
N ASP A 29 32.97 11.88 12.08
CA ASP A 29 32.07 11.87 13.26
C ASP A 29 30.61 12.28 12.93
N SER A 30 30.40 12.98 11.81
CA SER A 30 29.11 13.47 11.37
C SER A 30 28.61 12.83 10.06
N THR A 31 29.41 11.96 9.44
CA THR A 31 29.11 11.39 8.12
C THR A 31 29.15 9.87 8.16
N MET A 32 28.00 9.25 7.95
CA MET A 32 27.88 7.80 7.79
C MET A 32 27.44 7.46 6.37
N LEU A 33 28.16 6.57 5.72
CA LEU A 33 27.85 6.01 4.41
C LEU A 33 27.58 4.51 4.56
N THR A 34 26.43 4.06 4.05
CA THR A 34 26.02 2.65 4.12
C THR A 34 25.80 2.10 2.71
N PRO A 35 26.83 1.56 2.05
CA PRO A 35 26.67 0.77 0.84
C PRO A 35 26.15 -0.62 1.19
N ALA A 36 25.27 -1.16 0.33
CA ALA A 36 24.84 -2.53 0.41
C ALA A 36 24.64 -3.14 -0.98
N LEU A 37 24.80 -4.44 -1.07
CA LEU A 37 24.60 -5.20 -2.29
C LEU A 37 23.92 -6.53 -1.95
N ARG A 38 22.83 -6.83 -2.65
CA ARG A 38 22.16 -8.12 -2.57
C ARG A 38 22.16 -8.78 -3.95
N PHE A 39 22.47 -10.06 -3.97
CA PHE A 39 22.30 -10.95 -5.12
C PHE A 39 21.19 -11.94 -4.82
N ASP A 40 20.27 -12.12 -5.77
CA ASP A 40 19.22 -13.13 -5.74
C ASP A 40 19.29 -13.98 -7.01
N HIS A 41 19.27 -15.29 -6.84
CA HIS A 41 19.06 -16.25 -7.91
C HIS A 41 17.69 -16.90 -7.72
N HIS A 42 16.81 -16.73 -8.69
CA HIS A 42 15.46 -17.31 -8.69
C HIS A 42 15.32 -18.29 -9.87
N THR A 43 14.84 -19.48 -9.60
CA THR A 43 14.80 -20.57 -10.61
C THR A 43 13.96 -20.25 -11.85
N ILE A 44 12.98 -19.32 -11.75
CA ILE A 44 12.13 -18.96 -12.89
C ILE A 44 12.64 -17.69 -13.58
N VAL A 45 12.96 -16.62 -12.84
CA VAL A 45 13.30 -15.32 -13.43
C VAL A 45 14.80 -14.99 -13.41
N GLY A 46 15.63 -15.94 -12.99
CA GLY A 46 17.09 -15.83 -13.06
C GLY A 46 17.70 -14.91 -12.00
N ASN A 47 18.80 -14.27 -12.37
CA ASN A 47 19.66 -13.50 -11.47
C ASN A 47 19.21 -12.06 -11.35
N ASN A 48 19.30 -11.53 -10.13
CA ASN A 48 19.05 -10.12 -9.84
C ASN A 48 20.10 -9.56 -8.89
N TRP A 49 20.52 -8.33 -9.14
CA TRP A 49 21.39 -7.55 -8.26
C TRP A 49 20.63 -6.33 -7.74
N SER A 50 20.64 -6.15 -6.42
CA SER A 50 19.98 -5.04 -5.74
C SER A 50 21.01 -4.22 -4.94
N PRO A 51 21.70 -3.26 -5.57
CA PRO A 51 22.58 -2.33 -4.87
C PRO A 51 21.75 -1.27 -4.14
N SER A 52 22.30 -0.79 -3.03
CA SER A 52 21.82 0.42 -2.34
C SER A 52 22.95 1.23 -1.76
N LEU A 53 22.71 2.52 -1.61
CA LEU A 53 23.62 3.46 -0.98
C LEU A 53 22.82 4.46 -0.16
N ASN A 54 23.12 4.53 1.13
CA ASN A 54 22.52 5.49 2.06
C ASN A 54 23.59 6.39 2.64
N LEU A 55 23.27 7.66 2.79
CA LEU A 55 24.10 8.67 3.42
C LEU A 55 23.32 9.32 4.57
N SER A 56 23.96 9.43 5.73
CA SER A 56 23.50 10.26 6.83
C SER A 56 24.59 11.29 7.11
N GLN A 57 24.25 12.58 7.04
CA GLN A 57 25.17 13.69 7.24
C GLN A 57 24.65 14.63 8.31
N GLY A 58 25.37 14.72 9.43
CA GLY A 58 25.12 15.76 10.44
C GLY A 58 25.52 17.14 9.89
N LEU A 59 24.66 18.11 10.09
CA LEU A 59 24.84 19.51 9.70
C LEU A 59 24.73 20.38 10.95
N GLY A 60 25.86 20.61 11.62
CA GLY A 60 25.88 21.18 12.97
C GLY A 60 25.31 20.21 13.99
N ASP A 61 24.78 20.74 15.10
CA ASP A 61 24.35 19.93 16.24
C ASP A 61 22.89 19.44 16.11
N ASP A 62 22.08 20.14 15.35
CA ASP A 62 20.63 19.99 15.34
C ASP A 62 20.07 19.34 14.05
N PHE A 63 20.78 19.42 12.94
CA PHE A 63 20.27 18.97 11.64
C PHE A 63 20.96 17.70 11.15
N THR A 64 20.18 16.83 10.50
CA THR A 64 20.69 15.65 9.81
C THR A 64 20.08 15.58 8.41
N LEU A 65 20.93 15.54 7.39
CA LEU A 65 20.56 15.24 6.01
C LEU A 65 20.64 13.74 5.80
N LYS A 66 19.57 13.15 5.28
CA LYS A 66 19.50 11.72 4.92
C LYS A 66 19.23 11.60 3.43
N MET A 67 19.98 10.77 2.75
CA MET A 67 19.81 10.50 1.31
C MET A 67 19.92 9.00 1.07
N GLY A 68 19.10 8.50 0.17
CA GLY A 68 19.11 7.09 -0.19
C GLY A 68 18.81 6.86 -1.66
N ILE A 69 19.47 5.87 -2.22
CA ILE A 69 19.12 5.29 -3.51
C ILE A 69 19.25 3.78 -3.42
N ALA A 70 18.21 3.07 -3.84
CA ALA A 70 18.20 1.61 -3.80
C ALA A 70 17.49 1.04 -5.02
N ARG A 71 18.00 -0.09 -5.53
CA ARG A 71 17.28 -0.91 -6.48
C ARG A 71 16.57 -2.04 -5.75
N ALA A 72 15.26 -2.09 -5.86
CA ALA A 72 14.44 -3.18 -5.33
C ALA A 72 14.01 -4.15 -6.44
N TYR A 73 13.69 -5.37 -6.02
CA TYR A 73 13.34 -6.49 -6.89
C TYR A 73 12.19 -7.28 -6.27
N LYS A 74 11.26 -7.71 -7.13
CA LYS A 74 10.18 -8.61 -6.75
C LYS A 74 9.98 -9.64 -7.84
N ALA A 75 10.15 -10.92 -7.50
CA ALA A 75 9.84 -12.03 -8.39
C ALA A 75 8.31 -12.17 -8.56
N PRO A 76 7.82 -12.61 -9.73
CA PRO A 76 6.43 -12.99 -9.90
C PRO A 76 6.10 -14.19 -9.00
N SER A 77 4.84 -14.28 -8.58
CA SER A 77 4.33 -15.43 -7.83
C SER A 77 4.11 -16.64 -8.72
N LEU A 78 4.06 -17.83 -8.13
CA LEU A 78 3.89 -19.10 -8.87
C LEU A 78 2.63 -19.11 -9.74
N TYR A 79 1.52 -18.58 -9.24
CA TYR A 79 0.28 -18.51 -10.03
C TYR A 79 0.36 -17.51 -11.19
N GLN A 80 1.23 -16.52 -11.11
CA GLN A 80 1.44 -15.56 -12.20
C GLN A 80 2.31 -16.13 -13.31
N THR A 81 3.25 -17.02 -12.98
CA THR A 81 4.17 -17.62 -13.97
C THR A 81 3.70 -18.92 -14.56
N ASN A 82 2.79 -19.65 -13.91
CA ASN A 82 2.38 -20.96 -14.38
C ASN A 82 1.29 -20.88 -15.45
N PRO A 83 1.56 -21.14 -16.75
CA PRO A 83 0.56 -21.09 -17.80
C PRO A 83 -0.53 -22.15 -17.67
N ASN A 84 -0.31 -23.19 -16.86
CA ASN A 84 -1.31 -24.21 -16.56
C ASN A 84 -2.27 -23.79 -15.43
N TYR A 85 -2.05 -22.65 -14.78
CA TYR A 85 -2.92 -22.15 -13.73
C TYR A 85 -3.91 -21.13 -14.30
N LEU A 86 -5.20 -21.46 -14.18
CA LEU A 86 -6.31 -20.60 -14.55
C LEU A 86 -7.11 -20.20 -13.32
N LEU A 87 -7.12 -18.91 -13.03
CA LEU A 87 -7.93 -18.33 -11.97
C LEU A 87 -9.19 -17.70 -12.59
N TYR A 88 -10.36 -18.20 -12.21
CA TYR A 88 -11.59 -17.52 -12.57
C TYR A 88 -11.81 -16.27 -11.71
N SER A 89 -11.97 -15.14 -12.36
CA SER A 89 -12.22 -13.85 -11.71
C SER A 89 -13.58 -13.30 -12.11
N LYS A 90 -14.38 -12.87 -11.11
CA LYS A 90 -15.68 -12.21 -11.34
C LYS A 90 -15.55 -10.69 -11.43
N GLY A 91 -14.49 -10.18 -12.06
CA GLY A 91 -14.42 -8.75 -12.36
C GLY A 91 -13.09 -8.08 -12.11
N GLN A 92 -12.27 -8.50 -11.16
CA GLN A 92 -10.93 -7.94 -10.98
C GLN A 92 -9.96 -8.51 -12.02
N GLY A 93 -9.37 -7.63 -12.83
CA GLY A 93 -8.46 -8.02 -13.91
C GLY A 93 -9.16 -8.44 -15.21
N CYS A 94 -10.48 -8.31 -15.30
CA CYS A 94 -11.24 -8.60 -16.51
C CYS A 94 -11.50 -7.31 -17.28
N TYR A 95 -10.55 -6.89 -18.09
CA TYR A 95 -10.75 -5.73 -18.97
C TYR A 95 -11.69 -6.08 -20.12
N ALA A 96 -12.69 -5.24 -20.33
CA ALA A 96 -13.62 -5.33 -21.46
C ALA A 96 -14.32 -6.70 -21.66
N SER A 97 -14.48 -7.49 -20.60
CA SER A 97 -15.29 -8.69 -20.65
C SER A 97 -16.70 -8.35 -21.13
N SER A 98 -17.07 -8.86 -22.32
CA SER A 98 -18.28 -8.47 -23.03
C SER A 98 -19.57 -8.83 -22.30
N ASP A 99 -19.54 -9.82 -21.41
CA ASP A 99 -20.76 -10.44 -20.90
C ASP A 99 -21.05 -10.19 -19.41
N GLY A 100 -20.16 -9.48 -18.72
CA GLY A 100 -20.31 -9.25 -17.29
C GLY A 100 -20.18 -10.53 -16.41
N VAL A 101 -19.80 -11.64 -17.04
CA VAL A 101 -19.75 -12.96 -16.41
C VAL A 101 -18.43 -13.21 -15.68
N GLY A 102 -17.43 -12.41 -15.94
CA GLY A 102 -16.07 -12.60 -15.42
C GLY A 102 -15.09 -13.02 -16.51
N CYS A 103 -13.88 -13.39 -16.10
CA CYS A 103 -12.84 -13.87 -17.01
C CYS A 103 -11.96 -14.91 -16.32
N TYR A 104 -11.14 -15.58 -17.13
CA TYR A 104 -10.04 -16.36 -16.61
C TYR A 104 -8.73 -15.57 -16.70
N MET A 105 -7.92 -15.65 -15.65
CA MET A 105 -6.55 -15.18 -15.62
C MET A 105 -5.60 -16.36 -15.74
N MET A 106 -4.75 -16.36 -16.75
CA MET A 106 -3.76 -17.40 -17.02
C MET A 106 -2.37 -16.91 -16.60
N GLY A 107 -1.55 -17.82 -16.09
CA GLY A 107 -0.13 -17.53 -15.82
C GLY A 107 0.64 -17.32 -17.13
N ASN A 108 1.79 -16.66 -17.00
CA ASN A 108 2.70 -16.32 -18.09
C ASN A 108 4.14 -16.65 -17.68
N ASP A 109 4.75 -17.61 -18.34
CA ASP A 109 6.13 -18.05 -18.08
C ASP A 109 7.20 -17.09 -18.63
N ASP A 110 6.79 -16.15 -19.51
CA ASP A 110 7.66 -15.08 -20.02
C ASP A 110 7.77 -13.86 -19.09
N LEU A 111 7.10 -13.89 -17.93
CA LEU A 111 7.13 -12.76 -16.99
C LEU A 111 8.54 -12.47 -16.49
N LYS A 112 8.89 -11.18 -16.54
CA LYS A 112 10.10 -10.64 -15.93
C LYS A 112 9.81 -10.18 -14.51
N ALA A 113 10.83 -10.20 -13.66
CA ALA A 113 10.72 -9.63 -12.32
C ALA A 113 10.41 -8.12 -12.36
N GLU A 114 9.58 -7.69 -11.43
CA GLU A 114 9.39 -6.26 -11.17
C GLU A 114 10.65 -5.69 -10.55
N THR A 115 11.05 -4.51 -10.98
CA THR A 115 12.16 -3.78 -10.36
C THR A 115 11.76 -2.34 -10.12
N SER A 116 12.36 -1.70 -9.10
CA SER A 116 12.22 -0.28 -8.88
C SER A 116 13.54 0.37 -8.50
N ILE A 117 13.70 1.63 -8.87
CA ILE A 117 14.75 2.52 -8.32
C ILE A 117 14.04 3.46 -7.36
N ASN A 118 14.40 3.32 -6.09
CA ASN A 118 13.87 4.11 -4.99
C ASN A 118 14.88 5.18 -4.64
N LYS A 119 14.44 6.41 -4.51
CA LYS A 119 15.25 7.59 -4.21
C LYS A 119 14.56 8.35 -3.08
N GLU A 120 15.35 8.82 -2.14
CA GLU A 120 14.87 9.66 -1.05
C GLU A 120 15.89 10.71 -0.66
N ILE A 121 15.41 11.87 -0.25
CA ILE A 121 16.18 12.93 0.35
C ILE A 121 15.35 13.52 1.48
N GLY A 122 15.90 13.50 2.68
CA GLY A 122 15.23 13.98 3.89
C GLY A 122 16.14 14.91 4.69
N LEU A 123 15.52 15.89 5.31
CA LEU A 123 16.15 16.76 6.31
C LEU A 123 15.40 16.62 7.62
N GLU A 124 16.12 16.32 8.67
CA GLU A 124 15.62 16.20 10.04
C GLU A 124 16.27 17.28 10.92
N TRP A 125 15.45 17.94 11.71
CA TRP A 125 15.87 18.83 12.79
C TRP A 125 15.44 18.25 14.14
N LYS A 126 16.36 18.25 15.11
CA LYS A 126 16.10 17.72 16.46
C LYS A 126 16.79 18.58 17.50
N ARG A 127 16.00 19.12 18.43
CA ARG A 127 16.51 19.92 19.54
C ARG A 127 15.53 19.95 20.70
N ASP A 128 16.01 19.79 21.94
CA ASP A 128 15.24 19.94 23.19
C ASP A 128 13.91 19.15 23.19
N GLY A 129 13.93 17.93 22.65
CA GLY A 129 12.73 17.08 22.52
C GLY A 129 11.86 17.38 21.30
N TRP A 130 12.05 18.49 20.60
CA TRP A 130 11.45 18.76 19.30
C TRP A 130 12.09 17.91 18.21
N LEU A 131 11.27 17.45 17.31
CA LEU A 131 11.72 16.82 16.08
C LEU A 131 10.86 17.34 14.94
N ALA A 132 11.48 17.79 13.86
CA ALA A 132 10.80 18.10 12.61
C ALA A 132 11.58 17.47 11.46
N GLY A 133 10.87 16.80 10.56
CA GLY A 133 11.48 16.15 9.42
C GLY A 133 10.63 16.31 8.16
N VAL A 134 11.29 16.39 7.02
CA VAL A 134 10.66 16.31 5.70
C VAL A 134 11.49 15.43 4.80
N THR A 135 10.86 14.52 4.09
CA THR A 135 11.51 13.60 3.14
C THR A 135 10.74 13.63 1.84
N TRP A 136 11.43 13.91 0.77
CA TRP A 136 10.95 13.63 -0.59
C TRP A 136 11.35 12.22 -0.98
N PHE A 137 10.41 11.46 -1.56
CA PHE A 137 10.68 10.13 -2.09
C PHE A 137 10.14 9.97 -3.50
N ARG A 138 10.82 9.13 -4.28
CA ARG A 138 10.38 8.73 -5.62
C ARG A 138 10.80 7.31 -5.95
N ASN A 139 9.83 6.50 -6.36
CA ASN A 139 9.98 5.12 -6.77
C ASN A 139 9.61 4.98 -8.25
N ASP A 140 10.60 4.72 -9.09
CA ASP A 140 10.43 4.46 -10.52
C ASP A 140 10.40 2.94 -10.75
N TYR A 141 9.23 2.42 -11.13
CA TYR A 141 9.01 0.98 -11.37
C TYR A 141 9.19 0.62 -12.83
N ARG A 142 9.69 -0.60 -13.06
CA ARG A 142 9.78 -1.26 -14.37
C ARG A 142 9.26 -2.68 -14.27
N ASN A 143 8.66 -3.16 -15.36
CA ASN A 143 8.12 -4.51 -15.49
C ASN A 143 7.10 -4.85 -14.39
N LYS A 144 6.29 -3.88 -13.96
CA LYS A 144 5.23 -4.15 -12.99
C LYS A 144 4.29 -5.21 -13.53
N ILE A 145 3.96 -6.23 -12.73
CA ILE A 145 3.10 -7.33 -13.16
C ILE A 145 1.65 -6.93 -12.91
N GLU A 146 0.86 -6.92 -13.96
CA GLU A 146 -0.58 -6.61 -13.94
C GLU A 146 -1.34 -7.60 -14.82
N ALA A 147 -2.67 -7.59 -14.73
CA ALA A 147 -3.53 -8.29 -15.68
C ALA A 147 -3.44 -7.63 -17.05
N GLY A 148 -3.29 -8.40 -18.11
CA GLY A 148 -3.27 -7.89 -19.48
C GLY A 148 -4.55 -7.17 -19.85
N TYR A 149 -4.44 -6.23 -20.77
CA TYR A 149 -5.58 -5.39 -21.21
C TYR A 149 -6.42 -6.00 -22.34
N ALA A 150 -5.90 -7.02 -23.01
CA ALA A 150 -6.57 -7.70 -24.11
C ALA A 150 -6.72 -9.20 -23.80
N PRO A 151 -7.83 -9.84 -24.17
CA PRO A 151 -7.96 -11.27 -24.05
C PRO A 151 -7.01 -11.97 -25.03
N ILE A 152 -6.36 -13.01 -24.53
CA ILE A 152 -5.48 -13.88 -25.35
C ILE A 152 -6.25 -15.05 -25.98
N GLY A 153 -7.48 -15.26 -25.56
CA GLY A 153 -8.35 -16.34 -26.05
C GLY A 153 -9.70 -16.34 -25.35
N GLN A 154 -10.49 -17.32 -25.69
CA GLN A 154 -11.82 -17.53 -25.12
C GLN A 154 -12.06 -19.00 -24.82
N THR A 155 -12.86 -19.28 -23.82
CA THR A 155 -13.36 -20.62 -23.52
C THR A 155 -14.88 -20.60 -23.40
N SER A 156 -15.54 -21.69 -23.79
CA SER A 156 -16.99 -21.80 -23.69
C SER A 156 -17.38 -22.97 -22.79
N THR A 157 -18.26 -22.70 -21.84
CA THR A 157 -18.89 -23.71 -21.00
C THR A 157 -20.40 -23.65 -21.23
N GLY A 158 -20.89 -24.60 -22.00
CA GLY A 158 -22.29 -24.57 -22.46
C GLY A 158 -22.54 -23.38 -23.43
N LYS A 159 -23.45 -22.46 -23.04
CA LYS A 159 -23.80 -21.27 -23.85
C LYS A 159 -22.99 -20.02 -23.45
N VAL A 160 -22.12 -20.12 -22.44
CA VAL A 160 -21.37 -18.98 -21.92
C VAL A 160 -19.96 -19.01 -22.46
N THR A 161 -19.58 -17.95 -23.19
CA THR A 161 -18.22 -17.70 -23.65
C THR A 161 -17.54 -16.75 -22.68
N THR A 162 -16.35 -17.11 -22.21
CA THR A 162 -15.59 -16.36 -21.21
C THR A 162 -14.21 -16.04 -21.75
N ASP A 163 -13.80 -14.78 -21.65
CA ASP A 163 -12.48 -14.33 -22.08
C ASP A 163 -11.38 -14.86 -21.16
N ILE A 164 -10.22 -15.13 -21.76
CA ILE A 164 -9.00 -15.51 -21.06
C ILE A 164 -8.00 -14.37 -21.20
N TYR A 165 -7.56 -13.83 -20.07
CA TYR A 165 -6.48 -12.84 -19.97
C TYR A 165 -5.23 -13.50 -19.42
N GLN A 166 -4.08 -12.85 -19.59
CA GLN A 166 -2.81 -13.33 -19.09
C GLN A 166 -2.12 -12.25 -18.26
N TRP A 167 -1.29 -12.66 -17.32
CA TRP A 167 -0.43 -11.74 -16.61
C TRP A 167 0.63 -11.17 -17.54
N GLU A 168 0.89 -9.87 -17.45
CA GLU A 168 1.81 -9.14 -18.31
C GLU A 168 2.69 -8.21 -17.51
N ASN A 169 3.86 -7.85 -18.06
CA ASN A 169 4.70 -6.81 -17.51
C ASN A 169 4.31 -5.44 -18.11
N VAL A 170 3.85 -4.53 -17.24
CA VAL A 170 3.63 -3.13 -17.63
C VAL A 170 4.97 -2.39 -17.58
N PRO A 171 5.33 -1.63 -18.63
CA PRO A 171 6.71 -1.16 -18.76
C PRO A 171 7.16 -0.22 -17.66
N LYS A 172 6.35 0.78 -17.25
CA LYS A 172 6.78 1.84 -16.32
C LYS A 172 5.66 2.40 -15.48
N ALA A 173 5.94 2.56 -14.17
CA ALA A 173 5.10 3.29 -13.25
C ALA A 173 5.94 4.20 -12.34
N VAL A 174 5.32 5.18 -11.69
CA VAL A 174 5.98 6.07 -10.74
C VAL A 174 5.09 6.33 -9.55
N VAL A 175 5.71 6.32 -8.36
CA VAL A 175 5.12 6.79 -7.10
C VAL A 175 6.06 7.82 -6.50
N GLU A 176 5.57 9.01 -6.21
CA GLU A 176 6.37 10.12 -5.70
C GLU A 176 5.55 10.93 -4.69
N GLY A 177 6.20 11.38 -3.64
CA GLY A 177 5.55 12.14 -2.60
C GLY A 177 6.50 12.83 -1.64
N LEU A 178 5.90 13.44 -0.64
CA LEU A 178 6.57 14.04 0.50
C LEU A 178 6.04 13.39 1.78
N GLU A 179 6.93 13.12 2.70
CA GLU A 179 6.62 12.71 4.07
C GLU A 179 7.11 13.78 5.04
N GLY A 180 6.29 14.12 6.00
CA GLY A 180 6.62 15.05 7.05
C GLY A 180 6.40 14.43 8.43
N SER A 181 7.25 14.75 9.39
CA SER A 181 7.09 14.38 10.80
C SER A 181 7.34 15.60 11.69
N LEU A 182 6.54 15.74 12.74
CA LEU A 182 6.67 16.79 13.72
C LEU A 182 6.32 16.24 15.09
N ASN A 183 7.27 16.27 16.02
CA ASN A 183 7.03 16.01 17.45
C ASN A 183 7.26 17.29 18.24
N VAL A 184 6.26 17.67 19.04
CA VAL A 184 6.27 18.89 19.85
C VAL A 184 6.07 18.51 21.32
N PRO A 185 7.08 18.63 22.16
CA PRO A 185 6.91 18.57 23.63
C PRO A 185 6.28 19.87 24.09
N VAL A 186 4.93 19.94 24.09
CA VAL A 186 4.18 21.15 24.44
C VAL A 186 4.43 21.54 25.89
N SER A 187 4.53 20.54 26.76
CA SER A 187 4.92 20.68 28.18
C SER A 187 5.46 19.35 28.68
N ASP A 188 5.88 19.29 29.94
CA ASP A 188 6.33 18.06 30.59
C ASP A 188 5.27 16.95 30.61
N THR A 189 4.01 17.32 30.48
CA THR A 189 2.87 16.39 30.50
C THR A 189 2.12 16.28 29.17
N ILE A 190 2.44 17.11 28.18
CA ILE A 190 1.75 17.15 26.89
C ILE A 190 2.75 16.96 25.76
N ASN A 191 2.56 15.93 24.95
CA ASN A 191 3.30 15.70 23.73
C ASN A 191 2.37 15.63 22.53
N TRP A 192 2.75 16.29 21.42
CA TRP A 192 1.97 16.34 20.19
C TRP A 192 2.80 15.83 19.02
N THR A 193 2.40 14.68 18.47
CA THR A 193 3.09 14.03 17.36
C THR A 193 2.24 14.06 16.11
N ASN A 194 2.85 14.42 14.98
CA ASN A 194 2.21 14.54 13.70
C ASN A 194 3.03 13.87 12.61
N ASN A 195 2.35 13.17 11.70
CA ASN A 195 2.94 12.62 10.49
C ASN A 195 2.03 12.93 9.30
N ILE A 196 2.60 13.39 8.21
CA ILE A 196 1.89 13.66 6.98
C ILE A 196 2.56 12.95 5.81
N THR A 197 1.76 12.35 4.96
CA THR A 197 2.17 11.88 3.62
C THR A 197 1.39 12.66 2.58
N TYR A 198 2.08 13.29 1.63
CA TYR A 198 1.47 14.00 0.51
C TYR A 198 1.92 13.37 -0.80
N MET A 199 0.96 12.89 -1.59
CA MET A 199 1.22 12.18 -2.85
C MET A 199 1.28 13.15 -4.02
N LEU A 200 2.47 13.34 -4.60
CA LEU A 200 2.67 14.16 -5.79
C LEU A 200 2.19 13.42 -7.05
N GLN A 201 2.49 12.14 -7.17
CA GLN A 201 2.01 11.29 -8.25
C GLN A 201 2.07 9.79 -7.90
N SER A 202 1.10 9.04 -8.42
CA SER A 202 1.05 7.59 -8.38
C SER A 202 0.35 7.12 -9.66
N LYS A 203 1.13 6.82 -10.73
CA LYS A 203 0.57 6.59 -12.05
C LYS A 203 1.38 5.65 -12.94
N ASN A 204 0.69 5.01 -13.87
CA ASN A 204 1.31 4.40 -15.04
C ASN A 204 1.86 5.51 -15.94
N LYS A 205 3.12 5.40 -16.37
CA LYS A 205 3.79 6.45 -17.17
C LYS A 205 3.40 6.44 -18.64
N GLU A 206 2.80 5.36 -19.12
CA GLU A 206 2.38 5.24 -20.52
C GLU A 206 0.95 5.74 -20.72
N THR A 207 0.05 5.30 -19.85
CA THR A 207 -1.37 5.68 -19.95
C THR A 207 -1.71 6.96 -19.19
N GLY A 208 -0.87 7.34 -18.23
CA GLY A 208 -1.14 8.43 -17.28
C GLY A 208 -2.17 8.07 -16.21
N ASP A 209 -2.67 6.84 -16.19
CA ASP A 209 -3.70 6.40 -15.25
C ASP A 209 -3.14 6.19 -13.85
N ARG A 210 -3.96 6.45 -12.85
CA ARG A 210 -3.61 6.22 -11.44
C ARG A 210 -3.42 4.75 -11.15
N LEU A 211 -2.39 4.42 -10.38
CA LEU A 211 -2.13 3.03 -9.96
C LEU A 211 -3.16 2.55 -8.93
N SER A 212 -3.61 3.44 -8.04
CA SER A 212 -4.50 3.10 -6.92
C SER A 212 -5.38 4.29 -6.53
N ILE A 213 -6.50 3.98 -5.88
CA ILE A 213 -7.37 4.99 -5.25
C ILE A 213 -6.81 5.22 -3.85
N ILE A 214 -6.04 6.27 -3.70
CA ILE A 214 -5.41 6.69 -2.45
C ILE A 214 -5.71 8.17 -2.19
N PRO A 215 -5.74 8.60 -0.91
CA PRO A 215 -5.85 10.02 -0.59
C PRO A 215 -4.69 10.83 -1.17
N GLU A 216 -4.92 12.07 -1.58
CA GLU A 216 -3.86 12.99 -1.99
C GLU A 216 -2.90 13.29 -0.84
N TYR A 217 -3.43 13.30 0.38
CA TYR A 217 -2.63 13.38 1.60
C TYR A 217 -3.30 12.60 2.74
N THR A 218 -2.48 12.18 3.69
CA THR A 218 -2.94 11.63 4.96
C THR A 218 -2.16 12.29 6.08
N LEU A 219 -2.87 12.96 6.99
CA LEU A 219 -2.30 13.54 8.21
C LEU A 219 -2.73 12.69 9.40
N ASN A 220 -1.78 12.20 10.17
CA ASN A 220 -2.01 11.55 11.45
C ASN A 220 -1.47 12.44 12.56
N SER A 221 -2.31 12.77 13.52
CA SER A 221 -1.97 13.62 14.65
C SER A 221 -2.37 12.91 15.95
N THR A 222 -1.46 12.88 16.90
CA THR A 222 -1.68 12.28 18.21
C THR A 222 -1.29 13.27 19.29
N LEU A 223 -2.24 13.58 20.16
CA LEU A 223 -2.01 14.39 21.35
C LEU A 223 -2.06 13.47 22.58
N SER A 224 -0.96 13.41 23.30
CA SER A 224 -0.82 12.62 24.53
C SER A 224 -0.74 13.55 25.73
N LEU A 225 -1.53 13.28 26.76
CA LEU A 225 -1.60 14.04 28.00
C LEU A 225 -1.42 13.12 29.20
N GLN A 226 -0.38 13.35 29.99
CA GLN A 226 -0.22 12.72 31.30
C GLN A 226 -0.98 13.54 32.34
N VAL A 227 -2.18 13.09 32.73
CA VAL A 227 -3.06 13.79 33.67
C VAL A 227 -2.57 13.64 35.09
N ARG A 228 -2.12 12.45 35.44
CA ARG A 228 -1.53 12.04 36.70
C ARG A 228 -0.40 11.04 36.43
N GLN A 229 0.41 10.72 37.44
CA GLN A 229 1.49 9.72 37.29
C GLN A 229 0.98 8.35 36.79
N ASP A 230 -0.26 8.02 37.16
CA ASP A 230 -0.93 6.76 36.83
C ASP A 230 -2.05 6.87 35.79
N VAL A 231 -2.32 8.06 35.24
CA VAL A 231 -3.41 8.27 34.27
C VAL A 231 -2.92 9.08 33.06
N SER A 232 -3.05 8.50 31.89
CA SER A 232 -2.79 9.16 30.60
C SER A 232 -4.02 9.19 29.70
N LEU A 233 -4.15 10.25 28.94
CA LEU A 233 -5.15 10.41 27.90
C LEU A 233 -4.46 10.54 26.54
N GLN A 234 -5.10 10.03 25.50
CA GLN A 234 -4.63 10.18 24.14
C GLN A 234 -5.79 10.52 23.21
N SER A 235 -5.58 11.50 22.35
CA SER A 235 -6.48 11.82 21.24
C SER A 235 -5.75 11.57 19.93
N THR A 236 -6.39 10.83 19.03
CA THR A 236 -5.90 10.62 17.67
C THR A 236 -6.80 11.34 16.68
N PHE A 237 -6.20 11.95 15.67
CA PHE A 237 -6.87 12.62 14.59
C PHE A 237 -6.22 12.20 13.28
N THR A 238 -6.98 11.56 12.40
CA THR A 238 -6.52 11.24 11.04
C THR A 238 -7.33 12.02 10.04
N TRP A 239 -6.66 12.77 9.16
CA TRP A 239 -7.28 13.53 8.10
C TRP A 239 -6.85 13.00 6.74
N TYR A 240 -7.81 12.53 5.97
CA TYR A 240 -7.62 12.03 4.62
C TYR A 240 -8.00 13.10 3.61
N GLY A 241 -7.11 13.36 2.66
CA GLY A 241 -7.38 14.19 1.50
C GLY A 241 -8.40 13.57 0.55
N LYS A 242 -8.73 14.29 -0.50
CA LYS A 242 -9.63 13.75 -1.51
C LYS A 242 -9.06 12.52 -2.19
N GLN A 243 -9.95 11.62 -2.60
CA GLN A 243 -9.60 10.40 -3.33
C GLN A 243 -10.35 10.41 -4.66
N GLN A 244 -9.59 10.38 -5.74
CA GLN A 244 -10.18 10.36 -7.07
C GLN A 244 -10.37 8.92 -7.54
N PRO A 245 -11.51 8.58 -8.15
CA PRO A 245 -11.79 7.26 -8.68
C PRO A 245 -10.88 6.94 -9.87
N LYS A 246 -10.86 5.69 -10.28
CA LYS A 246 -10.23 5.27 -11.54
C LYS A 246 -11.09 5.75 -12.71
N LYS A 247 -10.47 5.98 -13.87
CA LYS A 247 -11.17 6.34 -15.11
C LYS A 247 -12.00 5.20 -15.69
N TYR A 248 -11.58 3.95 -15.42
CA TYR A 248 -12.20 2.76 -15.94
C TYR A 248 -12.75 1.89 -14.81
N ASN A 249 -13.89 1.27 -15.04
CA ASN A 249 -14.47 0.29 -14.13
C ASN A 249 -13.72 -1.04 -14.21
N TYR A 250 -14.20 -2.03 -13.45
CA TYR A 250 -13.59 -3.36 -13.40
C TYR A 250 -13.67 -4.13 -14.74
N LYS A 251 -14.52 -3.71 -15.67
CA LYS A 251 -14.65 -4.26 -17.02
C LYS A 251 -13.76 -3.56 -18.05
N GLY A 252 -12.92 -2.60 -17.65
CA GLY A 252 -12.13 -1.79 -18.55
C GLY A 252 -12.92 -0.78 -19.39
N GLN A 253 -14.20 -0.57 -19.07
CA GLN A 253 -15.05 0.44 -19.67
C GLN A 253 -14.93 1.75 -18.91
N PRO A 254 -15.21 2.91 -19.51
CA PRO A 254 -15.28 4.17 -18.77
C PRO A 254 -16.20 4.04 -17.55
N ALA A 255 -15.70 4.47 -16.40
CA ALA A 255 -16.49 4.48 -15.16
C ALA A 255 -17.71 5.39 -15.30
N VAL A 256 -18.83 4.98 -14.74
CA VAL A 256 -20.11 5.71 -14.81
C VAL A 256 -20.80 5.76 -13.45
N GLY A 257 -21.67 6.77 -13.25
CA GLY A 257 -22.48 6.88 -12.04
C GLY A 257 -21.64 6.99 -10.75
N PRO A 258 -21.94 6.18 -9.72
CA PRO A 258 -21.22 6.23 -8.43
C PRO A 258 -19.73 5.95 -8.53
N GLU A 259 -19.28 5.19 -9.52
CA GLU A 259 -17.86 4.86 -9.73
C GLU A 259 -17.00 6.08 -10.09
N THR A 260 -17.62 7.15 -10.61
CA THR A 260 -16.94 8.40 -10.97
C THR A 260 -16.87 9.39 -9.81
N LYS A 261 -17.51 9.07 -8.68
CA LYS A 261 -17.63 9.98 -7.56
C LYS A 261 -16.32 10.09 -6.79
N GLU A 262 -15.80 11.30 -6.70
CA GLU A 262 -14.68 11.64 -5.82
C GLU A 262 -15.11 11.54 -4.35
N ILE A 263 -14.24 10.99 -3.49
CA ILE A 263 -14.42 11.08 -2.05
C ILE A 263 -13.81 12.39 -1.57
N SER A 264 -14.66 13.24 -0.99
CA SER A 264 -14.24 14.50 -0.37
C SER A 264 -13.36 14.25 0.86
N PRO A 265 -12.47 15.18 1.23
CA PRO A 265 -11.67 15.05 2.44
C PRO A 265 -12.53 14.78 3.67
N TYR A 266 -12.04 13.96 4.58
CA TYR A 266 -12.72 13.63 5.82
C TYR A 266 -11.71 13.32 6.94
N SER A 267 -12.19 13.34 8.18
CA SER A 267 -11.39 13.04 9.35
C SER A 267 -12.02 11.98 10.24
N ILE A 268 -11.16 11.26 10.94
CA ILE A 268 -11.50 10.28 11.97
C ILE A 268 -10.84 10.71 13.26
N VAL A 269 -11.59 10.68 14.36
CA VAL A 269 -11.12 11.06 15.71
C VAL A 269 -11.27 9.85 16.62
N GLY A 270 -10.21 9.55 17.38
CA GLY A 270 -10.22 8.56 18.44
C GLY A 270 -9.84 9.20 19.79
N LEU A 271 -10.34 8.62 20.87
CA LEU A 271 -10.01 9.01 22.23
C LEU A 271 -9.73 7.76 23.06
N SER A 272 -8.72 7.79 23.90
CA SER A 272 -8.42 6.71 24.85
C SER A 272 -7.88 7.24 26.16
N ALA A 273 -8.07 6.44 27.21
CA ALA A 273 -7.52 6.67 28.52
C ALA A 273 -6.85 5.39 29.01
N THR A 274 -5.68 5.53 29.61
CA THR A 274 -4.98 4.43 30.27
C THR A 274 -4.81 4.77 31.75
N TRP A 275 -5.12 3.81 32.61
CA TRP A 275 -4.93 3.90 34.05
C TRP A 275 -4.08 2.73 34.55
N ASP A 276 -2.94 3.07 35.14
CA ASP A 276 -2.07 2.12 35.85
C ASP A 276 -2.61 1.88 37.26
N VAL A 277 -3.50 0.88 37.39
CA VAL A 277 -4.18 0.55 38.66
C VAL A 277 -3.18 0.13 39.74
N THR A 278 -2.18 -0.63 39.32
CA THR A 278 -1.04 -1.06 40.13
C THR A 278 0.23 -1.07 39.29
N LYS A 279 1.39 -1.34 39.88
CA LYS A 279 2.64 -1.52 39.14
C LYS A 279 2.58 -2.65 38.09
N ASN A 280 1.65 -3.58 38.26
CA ASN A 280 1.55 -4.79 37.45
C ASN A 280 0.27 -4.84 36.60
N VAL A 281 -0.66 -3.90 36.77
CA VAL A 281 -1.96 -3.94 36.12
C VAL A 281 -2.27 -2.56 35.54
N SER A 282 -2.50 -2.49 34.25
CA SER A 282 -3.04 -1.30 33.57
C SER A 282 -4.34 -1.60 32.81
N LEU A 283 -5.24 -0.64 32.83
CA LEU A 283 -6.51 -0.65 32.12
C LEU A 283 -6.46 0.44 31.03
N THR A 284 -6.83 0.07 29.82
CA THR A 284 -7.01 1.02 28.74
C THR A 284 -8.43 0.91 28.19
N GLY A 285 -9.12 2.03 28.06
CA GLY A 285 -10.42 2.12 27.41
C GLY A 285 -10.42 3.22 26.37
N GLY A 286 -11.14 3.02 25.28
CA GLY A 286 -11.17 4.02 24.23
C GLY A 286 -12.33 3.87 23.27
N VAL A 287 -12.41 4.85 22.36
CA VAL A 287 -13.34 4.90 21.25
C VAL A 287 -12.61 5.30 19.99
N ASP A 288 -12.71 4.48 18.96
CA ASP A 288 -12.29 4.80 17.62
C ASP A 288 -13.46 5.36 16.82
N ASN A 289 -13.17 6.26 15.87
CA ASN A 289 -14.17 6.92 15.06
C ASN A 289 -15.32 7.51 15.90
N LEU A 290 -14.96 8.40 16.82
CA LEU A 290 -15.88 9.02 17.78
C LEU A 290 -17.17 9.58 17.15
N PHE A 291 -17.08 10.16 15.94
CA PHE A 291 -18.19 10.76 15.22
C PHE A 291 -18.93 9.78 14.29
N ASP A 292 -18.62 8.48 14.34
CA ASP A 292 -19.27 7.43 13.52
C ASP A 292 -19.22 7.73 12.02
N LYS A 293 -18.10 8.24 11.54
CA LYS A 293 -17.93 8.57 10.12
C LYS A 293 -17.95 7.28 9.30
N ARG A 294 -18.89 7.18 8.37
CA ARG A 294 -19.04 6.02 7.48
C ARG A 294 -18.95 6.47 6.03
N LEU A 295 -18.10 5.84 5.27
CA LEU A 295 -17.89 6.11 3.85
C LEU A 295 -17.88 4.80 3.08
N TRP A 296 -18.59 4.77 1.98
CA TRP A 296 -18.53 3.65 1.06
C TRP A 296 -17.15 3.57 0.41
N ARG A 297 -16.66 2.37 0.29
CA ARG A 297 -15.38 2.12 -0.37
C ARG A 297 -15.45 2.58 -1.82
N ALA A 298 -14.59 3.49 -2.22
CA ALA A 298 -14.37 3.81 -3.62
C ALA A 298 -13.51 2.73 -4.28
N GLY A 299 -13.87 2.32 -5.49
CA GLY A 299 -13.07 1.35 -6.22
C GLY A 299 -13.85 0.70 -7.34
N ASN A 300 -13.16 -0.13 -8.08
CA ASN A 300 -13.69 -0.93 -9.19
C ASN A 300 -13.86 -2.41 -8.81
N ALA A 301 -13.93 -2.73 -7.52
CA ALA A 301 -14.23 -4.08 -7.07
C ALA A 301 -15.72 -4.37 -7.27
N GLN A 302 -16.03 -5.44 -7.96
CA GLN A 302 -17.39 -5.91 -8.07
C GLN A 302 -17.80 -6.59 -6.75
N THR A 303 -19.01 -6.34 -6.29
CA THR A 303 -19.59 -7.11 -5.19
C THR A 303 -19.88 -8.53 -5.66
N THR A 304 -19.49 -9.50 -4.83
CA THR A 304 -19.88 -10.89 -5.04
C THR A 304 -21.25 -11.12 -4.38
N GLY A 305 -22.30 -11.14 -5.14
CA GLY A 305 -23.63 -11.43 -4.62
C GLY A 305 -24.71 -10.99 -5.60
N ASP A 306 -25.87 -11.56 -5.46
CA ASP A 306 -27.06 -11.19 -6.22
C ASP A 306 -27.61 -9.86 -5.67
N LEU A 307 -27.04 -8.77 -6.12
CA LEU A 307 -27.34 -7.43 -5.64
C LEU A 307 -28.15 -6.66 -6.70
N ALA A 308 -29.12 -7.32 -7.27
CA ALA A 308 -30.12 -6.67 -8.12
C ALA A 308 -31.01 -5.66 -7.37
N GLY A 309 -30.64 -5.31 -6.13
CA GLY A 309 -31.37 -4.36 -5.31
C GLY A 309 -31.01 -2.90 -5.58
N ALA A 310 -31.91 -2.00 -5.22
CA ALA A 310 -31.84 -0.56 -5.42
C ALA A 310 -30.64 0.14 -4.75
N ASN A 311 -29.90 -0.54 -3.90
CA ASN A 311 -28.75 -0.01 -3.15
C ASN A 311 -27.40 -0.52 -3.66
N TYR A 312 -27.35 -1.15 -4.81
CA TYR A 312 -26.10 -1.57 -5.42
C TYR A 312 -25.27 -0.35 -5.83
N ILE A 313 -24.06 -0.27 -5.29
CA ILE A 313 -23.05 0.71 -5.70
C ILE A 313 -21.93 -0.05 -6.39
N ALA A 314 -21.87 0.07 -7.71
CA ALA A 314 -20.81 -0.54 -8.50
C ALA A 314 -19.43 -0.05 -8.01
N GLY A 315 -18.49 -0.97 -7.85
CA GLY A 315 -17.16 -0.66 -7.35
C GLY A 315 -17.05 -0.45 -5.84
N ALA A 316 -18.14 -0.53 -5.09
CA ALA A 316 -18.12 -0.32 -3.64
C ALA A 316 -17.69 -1.55 -2.84
N GLY A 317 -17.37 -2.67 -3.48
CA GLY A 317 -16.87 -3.87 -2.82
C GLY A 317 -17.77 -4.36 -1.68
N ALA A 318 -18.75 -5.20 -2.01
CA ALA A 318 -19.57 -5.96 -1.06
C ALA A 318 -20.19 -5.15 0.09
N TYR A 319 -20.69 -3.94 -0.15
CA TYR A 319 -21.24 -3.05 0.89
C TYR A 319 -20.28 -2.75 2.06
N THR A 320 -18.98 -2.79 1.81
CA THR A 320 -18.01 -2.44 2.84
C THR A 320 -17.82 -0.94 2.92
N TYR A 321 -17.65 -0.46 4.14
CA TYR A 321 -17.21 0.91 4.38
C TYR A 321 -15.69 1.01 4.31
N ASN A 322 -15.17 2.17 3.91
CA ASN A 322 -13.75 2.50 4.07
C ASN A 322 -13.36 2.53 5.54
N GLU A 323 -14.27 3.03 6.37
CA GLU A 323 -14.07 3.20 7.78
C GLU A 323 -15.04 2.31 8.55
N PRO A 324 -14.56 1.52 9.51
CA PRO A 324 -15.43 0.91 10.51
C PRO A 324 -16.22 2.00 11.23
N GLY A 325 -17.44 1.71 11.62
CA GLY A 325 -18.21 2.60 12.47
C GLY A 325 -17.55 2.83 13.83
N ARG A 326 -18.14 3.69 14.66
CA ARG A 326 -17.69 3.93 16.02
C ARG A 326 -17.49 2.59 16.75
N THR A 327 -16.29 2.40 17.30
CA THR A 327 -15.90 1.17 17.99
C THR A 327 -15.39 1.52 19.38
N TRP A 328 -15.99 0.90 20.40
CA TRP A 328 -15.53 0.98 21.76
C TRP A 328 -14.64 -0.23 22.06
N TYR A 329 -13.55 -0.01 22.78
CA TYR A 329 -12.65 -1.08 23.18
C TYR A 329 -12.17 -0.90 24.62
N MET A 330 -11.79 -2.00 25.24
CA MET A 330 -11.14 -2.04 26.53
C MET A 330 -10.07 -3.13 26.53
N SER A 331 -8.94 -2.86 27.15
CA SER A 331 -7.89 -3.85 27.39
C SER A 331 -7.39 -3.81 28.82
N ILE A 332 -6.94 -4.96 29.30
CA ILE A 332 -6.28 -5.14 30.58
C ILE A 332 -4.92 -5.74 30.29
N ASN A 333 -3.85 -5.05 30.73
CA ASN A 333 -2.49 -5.54 30.61
C ASN A 333 -1.98 -5.91 32.00
N THR A 334 -1.36 -7.08 32.12
CA THR A 334 -0.75 -7.56 33.37
C THR A 334 0.68 -7.97 33.12
N HIS A 335 1.58 -7.56 34.01
CA HIS A 335 3.00 -7.94 34.02
C HIS A 335 3.28 -8.76 35.28
N PHE A 336 3.90 -9.90 35.13
CA PHE A 336 4.25 -10.80 36.23
C PHE A 336 5.75 -10.83 36.46
#